data_2cda2640457d92d0b44ee77fcceb5580
#
_entry.id   2cda2640457d92d0b44ee77fcceb5580
#
_cell.length_a   1.000
_cell.length_b   1.000
_cell.length_c   1.000
_cell.angle_alpha   90.00
_cell.angle_beta   90.00
_cell.angle_gamma   90.00
#
_symmetry.space_group_name_H-M   'P 1'
#
loop_
_entity.id
_entity.type
_entity.pdbx_description
1 polymer ?
#
loop_
_entity_poly.entity_id
_entity_poly.type
_entity_poly.pdbx_seq_one_letter_code
_entity_poly.pdbx_strand_id
1 'polypeptide(L)'
;LYRGEAYLRMADGDYRMSASELRMMDVAKLHAEEAVSYDTTIVEGTSLADLDSDVVQDFLVQARRKNRRLSGLAQDEDVLRALAVTTATGEVTLAGLYALGFYPQGHFPSLAVTVAQRLPNGSKHGRVLGLETFEGPVPVLLNSVMGWVRQRLAAVRRYRDDGSMVEVPE
;
A
#
# COMPACT_ATOMS: atom_id res chain seq x y z
N LEU A 1 6.71 27.22 -19.63
CA LEU A 1 6.12 27.20 -20.98
C LEU A 1 7.21 27.53 -21.99
N TYR A 2 7.41 26.67 -22.97
CA TYR A 2 8.33 26.98 -24.09
C TYR A 2 7.51 27.53 -25.26
N ARG A 3 7.77 28.77 -25.65
CA ARG A 3 7.02 29.51 -26.71
C ARG A 3 5.50 29.57 -26.49
N GLY A 4 5.06 29.62 -25.24
CA GLY A 4 3.63 29.64 -24.87
C GLY A 4 2.95 28.26 -24.83
N GLU A 5 3.68 27.19 -25.10
CA GLU A 5 3.17 25.82 -25.06
C GLU A 5 3.80 25.02 -23.92
N ALA A 6 3.06 24.06 -23.35
CA ALA A 6 3.55 23.14 -22.36
C ALA A 6 3.77 21.75 -22.97
N TYR A 7 4.82 21.09 -22.52
CA TYR A 7 5.22 19.77 -22.99
C TYR A 7 5.36 18.82 -21.79
N LEU A 8 4.95 17.58 -21.98
CA LEU A 8 5.13 16.48 -21.04
C LEU A 8 6.26 15.59 -21.55
N ARG A 9 7.25 15.32 -20.70
CA ARG A 9 8.32 14.36 -20.99
C ARG A 9 7.82 12.94 -20.78
N MET A 10 7.86 12.13 -21.83
CA MET A 10 7.65 10.69 -21.78
C MET A 10 8.97 9.96 -22.15
N ALA A 11 8.97 8.63 -21.99
CA ALA A 11 10.19 7.84 -22.19
C ALA A 11 10.83 7.99 -23.57
N ASP A 12 10.03 8.27 -24.60
CA ASP A 12 10.41 8.33 -26.00
C ASP A 12 10.44 9.75 -26.59
N GLY A 13 10.04 10.79 -25.82
CA GLY A 13 10.06 12.17 -26.32
C GLY A 13 9.31 13.20 -25.49
N ASP A 14 9.25 14.41 -26.01
CA ASP A 14 8.49 15.52 -25.45
C ASP A 14 7.18 15.67 -26.24
N TYR A 15 6.05 15.51 -25.55
CA TYR A 15 4.72 15.60 -26.14
C TYR A 15 4.04 16.90 -25.73
N ARG A 16 3.46 17.59 -26.69
CA ARG A 16 2.67 18.80 -26.42
C ARG A 16 1.43 18.44 -25.62
N MET A 17 1.25 19.11 -24.50
CA MET A 17 0.08 18.93 -23.64
C MET A 17 -1.17 19.50 -24.27
N SER A 18 -2.26 18.77 -24.17
CA SER A 18 -3.60 19.25 -24.51
C SER A 18 -4.13 20.26 -23.49
N ALA A 19 -5.16 21.03 -23.87
CA ALA A 19 -5.81 21.96 -22.94
C ALA A 19 -6.44 21.26 -21.71
N SER A 20 -6.83 20.00 -21.83
CA SER A 20 -7.36 19.20 -20.71
C SER A 20 -6.25 18.80 -19.74
N GLU A 21 -5.10 18.37 -20.25
CA GLU A 21 -3.95 18.00 -19.41
C GLU A 21 -3.37 19.22 -18.69
N LEU A 22 -3.32 20.38 -19.35
CA LEU A 22 -2.94 21.64 -18.73
C LEU A 22 -3.87 22.00 -17.56
N ARG A 23 -5.19 21.89 -17.77
CA ARG A 23 -6.17 22.15 -16.69
C ARG A 23 -6.02 21.17 -15.53
N MET A 24 -5.78 19.89 -15.81
CA MET A 24 -5.52 18.90 -14.75
C MET A 24 -4.24 19.23 -13.98
N MET A 25 -3.19 19.69 -14.66
CA MET A 25 -1.96 20.14 -14.00
C MET A 25 -2.18 21.39 -13.14
N ASP A 26 -2.96 22.34 -13.60
CA ASP A 26 -3.26 23.56 -12.83
C ASP A 26 -4.12 23.23 -11.59
N VAL A 27 -5.10 22.34 -11.72
CA VAL A 27 -5.87 21.81 -10.58
C VAL A 27 -4.94 21.06 -9.60
N ALA A 28 -4.05 20.22 -10.11
CA ALA A 28 -3.09 19.51 -9.27
C ALA A 28 -2.11 20.47 -8.55
N LYS A 29 -1.71 21.58 -9.18
CA LYS A 29 -0.88 22.62 -8.55
C LYS A 29 -1.63 23.41 -7.47
N LEU A 30 -2.90 23.75 -7.70
CA LEU A 30 -3.75 24.41 -6.70
C LEU A 30 -3.90 23.54 -5.44
N HIS A 31 -4.00 22.23 -5.60
CA HIS A 31 -4.04 21.29 -4.47
C HIS A 31 -2.66 20.96 -3.88
N ALA A 32 -1.57 21.19 -4.61
CA ALA A 32 -0.21 20.95 -4.10
C ALA A 32 0.25 22.02 -3.09
N GLU A 33 -0.36 23.21 -3.09
CA GLU A 33 -0.11 24.25 -2.08
C GLU A 33 -0.87 23.98 -0.78
N GLU A 34 -1.96 23.23 -0.82
CA GLU A 34 -2.58 22.60 0.35
C GLU A 34 -1.89 21.25 0.57
N ALA A 35 -0.83 21.23 1.39
CA ALA A 35 -0.23 19.98 1.85
C ALA A 35 -1.22 19.25 2.77
N VAL A 36 -2.24 18.64 2.19
CA VAL A 36 -3.18 17.79 2.91
C VAL A 36 -2.43 16.51 3.26
N SER A 37 -2.10 16.35 4.52
CA SER A 37 -1.58 15.08 5.03
C SER A 37 -2.76 14.10 5.14
N TYR A 38 -3.04 13.38 4.05
CA TYR A 38 -4.10 12.38 4.02
C TYR A 38 -3.93 11.30 5.09
N ASP A 39 -2.69 10.98 5.44
CA ASP A 39 -2.36 9.94 6.42
C ASP A 39 -2.98 10.20 7.79
N THR A 40 -3.06 11.47 8.21
CA THR A 40 -3.62 11.88 9.49
C THR A 40 -5.10 12.28 9.43
N THR A 41 -5.74 12.11 8.27
CA THR A 41 -7.19 12.35 8.13
C THR A 41 -7.95 11.36 9.00
N ILE A 42 -8.90 11.87 9.77
CA ILE A 42 -9.77 11.06 10.62
C ILE A 42 -10.77 10.30 9.76
N VAL A 43 -10.94 9.02 10.04
CA VAL A 43 -12.02 8.22 9.45
C VAL A 43 -13.20 8.25 10.42
N GLU A 44 -14.20 9.04 10.07
CA GLU A 44 -15.38 9.24 10.94
C GLU A 44 -16.07 7.91 11.29
N GLY A 45 -16.52 7.82 12.53
CA GLY A 45 -17.23 6.65 13.04
C GLY A 45 -16.35 5.46 13.38
N THR A 46 -15.00 5.63 13.34
CA THR A 46 -14.05 4.59 13.74
C THR A 46 -13.60 4.76 15.18
N SER A 47 -13.12 3.65 15.75
CA SER A 47 -12.58 3.56 17.09
C SER A 47 -11.46 2.51 17.15
N LEU A 48 -10.84 2.31 18.30
CA LEU A 48 -9.88 1.23 18.51
C LEU A 48 -10.47 -0.17 18.26
N ALA A 49 -11.78 -0.35 18.32
CA ALA A 49 -12.44 -1.62 18.04
C ALA A 49 -12.41 -2.00 16.54
N ASP A 50 -12.13 -1.04 15.66
CA ASP A 50 -11.99 -1.26 14.23
C ASP A 50 -10.57 -1.71 13.83
N LEU A 51 -9.65 -1.73 14.80
CA LEU A 51 -8.28 -2.22 14.61
C LEU A 51 -8.19 -3.72 14.92
N ASP A 52 -7.30 -4.41 14.19
CA ASP A 52 -6.96 -5.81 14.46
C ASP A 52 -6.05 -5.90 15.69
N SER A 53 -6.53 -6.54 16.75
CA SER A 53 -5.83 -6.61 18.02
C SER A 53 -4.45 -7.26 17.92
N ASP A 54 -4.31 -8.32 17.11
CA ASP A 54 -3.06 -9.06 16.98
C ASP A 54 -2.03 -8.23 16.20
N VAL A 55 -2.49 -7.60 15.10
CA VAL A 55 -1.64 -6.70 14.29
C VAL A 55 -1.21 -5.48 15.10
N VAL A 56 -2.10 -4.92 15.93
CA VAL A 56 -1.79 -3.80 16.83
C VAL A 56 -0.74 -4.21 17.86
N GLN A 57 -0.85 -5.38 18.48
CA GLN A 57 0.13 -5.85 19.47
C GLN A 57 1.51 -6.03 18.84
N ASP A 58 1.59 -6.69 17.69
CA ASP A 58 2.85 -6.84 16.97
C ASP A 58 3.47 -5.49 16.58
N PHE A 59 2.65 -4.57 16.14
CA PHE A 59 3.06 -3.20 15.79
C PHE A 59 3.64 -2.46 17.01
N LEU A 60 2.95 -2.49 18.15
CA LEU A 60 3.38 -1.84 19.40
C LEU A 60 4.71 -2.39 19.90
N VAL A 61 4.88 -3.72 19.88
CA VAL A 61 6.15 -4.37 20.25
C VAL A 61 7.29 -3.87 19.35
N GLN A 62 7.07 -3.84 18.03
CA GLN A 62 8.08 -3.37 17.08
C GLN A 62 8.36 -1.87 17.21
N ALA A 63 7.34 -1.04 17.39
CA ALA A 63 7.47 0.39 17.56
C ALA A 63 8.30 0.74 18.81
N ARG A 64 8.01 0.12 19.95
CA ARG A 64 8.75 0.29 21.19
C ARG A 64 10.20 -0.19 21.08
N ARG A 65 10.43 -1.31 20.37
CA ARG A 65 11.77 -1.85 20.13
C ARG A 65 12.63 -0.92 19.27
N LYS A 66 12.04 -0.30 18.25
CA LYS A 66 12.74 0.59 17.31
C LYS A 66 12.98 1.99 17.87
N ASN A 67 12.13 2.46 18.79
CA ASN A 67 12.18 3.83 19.29
C ASN A 67 12.14 3.87 20.83
N ARG A 68 13.28 4.24 21.43
CA ARG A 68 13.43 4.34 22.88
C ARG A 68 12.43 5.33 23.53
N ARG A 69 12.00 6.38 22.82
CA ARG A 69 11.02 7.33 23.36
C ARG A 69 9.64 6.68 23.52
N LEU A 70 9.27 5.84 22.56
CA LEU A 70 8.00 5.10 22.62
C LEU A 70 8.02 4.01 23.72
N SER A 71 9.17 3.41 24.00
CA SER A 71 9.31 2.43 25.08
C SER A 71 9.08 3.03 26.47
N GLY A 72 9.19 4.35 26.62
CA GLY A 72 8.88 5.08 27.86
C GLY A 72 7.40 5.37 28.07
N LEU A 73 6.54 5.16 27.07
CA LEU A 73 5.10 5.35 27.20
C LEU A 73 4.47 4.11 27.81
N ALA A 74 3.75 4.28 28.95
CA ALA A 74 3.19 3.19 29.70
C ALA A 74 1.95 2.58 29.05
N GLN A 75 1.13 3.43 28.42
CA GLN A 75 -0.14 3.00 27.81
C GLN A 75 0.04 2.80 26.30
N ASP A 76 -0.63 1.78 25.76
CA ASP A 76 -0.61 1.45 24.33
C ASP A 76 -1.27 2.56 23.50
N GLU A 77 -2.34 3.15 24.03
CA GLU A 77 -3.06 4.26 23.41
C GLU A 77 -2.16 5.49 23.21
N ASP A 78 -1.23 5.76 24.14
CA ASP A 78 -0.27 6.85 24.01
C ASP A 78 0.73 6.60 22.88
N VAL A 79 1.12 5.34 22.68
CA VAL A 79 1.98 4.95 21.56
C VAL A 79 1.24 5.09 20.24
N LEU A 80 0.01 4.60 20.16
CA LEU A 80 -0.83 4.72 18.95
C LEU A 80 -1.07 6.18 18.58
N ARG A 81 -1.35 7.02 19.58
CA ARG A 81 -1.52 8.47 19.38
C ARG A 81 -0.22 9.15 18.94
N ALA A 82 0.92 8.82 19.58
CA ALA A 82 2.22 9.37 19.22
C ALA A 82 2.66 9.03 17.79
N LEU A 83 2.16 7.91 17.25
CA LEU A 83 2.40 7.45 15.88
C LEU A 83 1.26 7.85 14.91
N ALA A 84 0.36 8.71 15.33
CA ALA A 84 -0.79 9.17 14.55
C ALA A 84 -1.66 8.02 13.98
N VAL A 85 -1.73 6.89 14.69
CA VAL A 85 -2.67 5.81 14.40
C VAL A 85 -4.08 6.22 14.84
N THR A 86 -4.16 6.88 16.02
CA THR A 86 -5.39 7.41 16.57
C THR A 86 -5.26 8.88 16.93
N THR A 87 -6.40 9.55 17.06
CA THR A 87 -6.51 10.91 17.60
C THR A 87 -6.52 10.91 19.13
N ALA A 88 -6.52 12.11 19.72
CA ALA A 88 -6.72 12.29 21.15
C ALA A 88 -8.12 11.86 21.63
N THR A 89 -9.10 11.86 20.73
CA THR A 89 -10.49 11.43 20.99
C THR A 89 -10.70 9.93 20.76
N GLY A 90 -9.67 9.21 20.26
CA GLY A 90 -9.71 7.77 20.06
C GLY A 90 -10.19 7.33 18.67
N GLU A 91 -10.48 8.29 17.78
CA GLU A 91 -10.82 7.98 16.39
C GLU A 91 -9.58 7.53 15.62
N VAL A 92 -9.77 6.65 14.65
CA VAL A 92 -8.67 6.10 13.85
C VAL A 92 -8.37 7.00 12.65
N THR A 93 -7.10 7.20 12.37
CA THR A 93 -6.66 7.91 11.17
C THR A 93 -6.70 7.01 9.94
N LEU A 94 -6.66 7.60 8.75
CA LEU A 94 -6.59 6.85 7.49
C LEU A 94 -5.39 5.89 7.46
N ALA A 95 -4.20 6.38 7.83
CA ALA A 95 -3.01 5.55 7.93
C ALA A 95 -3.15 4.44 8.98
N GLY A 96 -3.74 4.75 10.13
CA GLY A 96 -4.03 3.77 11.19
C GLY A 96 -4.94 2.65 10.70
N LEU A 97 -6.04 3.01 10.05
CA LEU A 97 -6.99 2.04 9.51
C LEU A 97 -6.37 1.19 8.39
N TYR A 98 -5.61 1.78 7.49
CA TYR A 98 -4.94 1.05 6.40
C TYR A 98 -3.85 0.11 6.90
N ALA A 99 -3.11 0.51 7.94
CA ALA A 99 -2.01 -0.28 8.48
C ALA A 99 -2.46 -1.38 9.45
N LEU A 100 -3.46 -1.10 10.29
CA LEU A 100 -3.80 -1.90 11.46
C LEU A 100 -5.29 -2.26 11.56
N GLY A 101 -6.13 -1.82 10.61
CA GLY A 101 -7.58 -2.08 10.63
C GLY A 101 -7.91 -3.55 10.50
N PHE A 102 -8.94 -4.01 11.21
CA PHE A 102 -9.45 -5.38 11.08
C PHE A 102 -10.05 -5.61 9.69
N TYR A 103 -10.90 -4.68 9.22
CA TYR A 103 -11.52 -4.75 7.89
C TYR A 103 -11.64 -3.35 7.26
N PRO A 104 -10.53 -2.77 6.76
CA PRO A 104 -10.54 -1.43 6.16
C PRO A 104 -11.50 -1.29 4.97
N GLN A 105 -11.80 -2.39 4.28
CA GLN A 105 -12.70 -2.45 3.13
C GLN A 105 -14.14 -2.07 3.49
N GLY A 106 -14.54 -2.17 4.74
CA GLY A 106 -15.82 -1.67 5.21
C GLY A 106 -15.99 -0.15 5.01
N HIS A 107 -14.89 0.60 5.13
CA HIS A 107 -14.82 2.04 4.88
C HIS A 107 -14.36 2.37 3.47
N PHE A 108 -13.43 1.58 2.94
CA PHE A 108 -12.79 1.79 1.63
C PHE A 108 -12.83 0.50 0.80
N PRO A 109 -13.96 0.18 0.14
CA PRO A 109 -14.14 -1.08 -0.62
C PRO A 109 -13.11 -1.25 -1.75
N SER A 110 -12.53 -0.16 -2.26
CA SER A 110 -11.49 -0.19 -3.30
C SER A 110 -10.12 -0.61 -2.79
N LEU A 111 -9.91 -0.68 -1.46
CA LEU A 111 -8.66 -1.14 -0.86
C LEU A 111 -8.59 -2.68 -0.88
N ALA A 112 -8.61 -3.25 -2.06
CA ALA A 112 -8.46 -4.68 -2.30
C ALA A 112 -7.47 -4.92 -3.42
N VAL A 113 -6.79 -6.07 -3.39
CA VAL A 113 -5.85 -6.44 -4.44
C VAL A 113 -6.38 -7.68 -5.16
N THR A 114 -6.69 -7.52 -6.45
CA THR A 114 -7.05 -8.64 -7.31
C THR A 114 -5.83 -9.08 -8.11
N VAL A 115 -5.52 -10.36 -8.03
CA VAL A 115 -4.41 -11.00 -8.73
C VAL A 115 -4.93 -12.01 -9.74
N ALA A 116 -4.24 -12.12 -10.87
CA ALA A 116 -4.58 -13.07 -11.93
C ALA A 116 -3.32 -13.56 -12.63
N GLN A 117 -3.24 -14.86 -12.86
CA GLN A 117 -2.22 -15.45 -13.71
C GLN A 117 -2.71 -15.45 -15.17
N ARG A 118 -1.98 -14.78 -16.06
CA ARG A 118 -2.25 -14.81 -17.49
C ARG A 118 -1.46 -15.93 -18.14
N LEU A 119 -2.14 -16.73 -18.95
CA LEU A 119 -1.52 -17.77 -19.76
C LEU A 119 -1.09 -17.23 -21.12
N PRO A 120 -0.05 -17.82 -21.75
CA PRO A 120 0.36 -17.47 -23.12
C PRO A 120 -0.80 -17.59 -24.11
N ASN A 121 -0.76 -16.78 -25.16
CA ASN A 121 -1.75 -16.83 -26.24
C ASN A 121 -1.80 -18.23 -26.87
N GLY A 122 -3.01 -18.81 -27.01
CA GLY A 122 -3.21 -20.14 -27.56
C GLY A 122 -3.31 -21.26 -26.53
N SER A 123 -3.29 -20.95 -25.24
CA SER A 123 -3.57 -21.93 -24.20
C SER A 123 -4.99 -22.52 -24.32
N LYS A 124 -5.11 -23.84 -24.19
CA LYS A 124 -6.41 -24.56 -24.18
C LYS A 124 -7.26 -24.25 -22.93
N HIS A 125 -6.68 -23.64 -21.90
CA HIS A 125 -7.30 -23.39 -20.60
C HIS A 125 -7.81 -21.95 -20.44
N GLY A 126 -7.94 -21.19 -21.53
CA GLY A 126 -8.35 -19.79 -21.47
C GLY A 126 -7.19 -18.82 -21.25
N ARG A 127 -7.51 -17.53 -21.12
CA ARG A 127 -6.50 -16.46 -20.99
C ARG A 127 -6.08 -16.16 -19.55
N VAL A 128 -6.90 -16.52 -18.59
CA VAL A 128 -6.68 -16.23 -17.16
C VAL A 128 -6.85 -17.50 -16.35
N LEU A 129 -5.85 -17.79 -15.53
CA LEU A 129 -5.88 -18.88 -14.56
C LEU A 129 -5.73 -18.28 -13.15
N GLY A 130 -6.60 -18.72 -12.22
CA GLY A 130 -6.47 -18.33 -10.81
C GLY A 130 -6.68 -16.82 -10.59
N LEU A 131 -7.92 -16.37 -10.69
CA LEU A 131 -8.33 -15.03 -10.24
C LEU A 131 -8.62 -15.08 -8.75
N GLU A 132 -7.95 -14.24 -7.95
CA GLU A 132 -8.13 -14.16 -6.50
C GLU A 132 -8.13 -12.72 -6.04
N THR A 133 -8.95 -12.39 -5.04
CA THR A 133 -8.99 -11.05 -4.44
C THR A 133 -8.63 -11.16 -2.96
N PHE A 134 -7.73 -10.32 -2.51
CA PHE A 134 -7.29 -10.23 -1.12
C PHE A 134 -7.79 -8.93 -0.50
N GLU A 135 -8.21 -9.02 0.75
CA GLU A 135 -8.73 -7.94 1.59
C GLU A 135 -7.97 -7.94 2.92
N GLY A 136 -8.16 -6.90 3.72
CA GLY A 136 -7.49 -6.68 5.00
C GLY A 136 -6.59 -5.43 4.99
N PRO A 137 -5.87 -5.15 6.08
CA PRO A 137 -4.91 -4.05 6.12
C PRO A 137 -3.72 -4.29 5.18
N VAL A 138 -3.04 -3.21 4.80
CA VAL A 138 -1.95 -3.25 3.81
C VAL A 138 -0.86 -4.30 4.09
N PRO A 139 -0.39 -4.51 5.34
CA PRO A 139 0.59 -5.56 5.61
C PRO A 139 0.08 -6.97 5.32
N VAL A 140 -1.20 -7.25 5.61
CA VAL A 140 -1.85 -8.53 5.33
C VAL A 140 -2.02 -8.72 3.82
N LEU A 141 -2.50 -7.69 3.12
CA LEU A 141 -2.60 -7.68 1.65
C LEU A 141 -1.26 -8.00 1.00
N LEU A 142 -0.20 -7.33 1.43
CA LEU A 142 1.14 -7.53 0.89
C LEU A 142 1.62 -8.97 1.08
N ASN A 143 1.47 -9.52 2.29
CA ASN A 143 1.88 -10.89 2.60
C ASN A 143 1.09 -11.91 1.77
N SER A 144 -0.23 -11.73 1.64
CA SER A 144 -1.11 -12.61 0.87
C SER A 144 -0.75 -12.60 -0.62
N VAL A 145 -0.58 -11.42 -1.20
CA VAL A 145 -0.19 -11.25 -2.60
C VAL A 145 1.19 -11.86 -2.86
N MET A 146 2.17 -11.58 -2.00
CA MET A 146 3.52 -12.15 -2.13
C MET A 146 3.52 -13.67 -1.99
N GLY A 147 2.71 -14.22 -1.09
CA GLY A 147 2.51 -15.66 -0.95
C GLY A 147 1.93 -16.27 -2.23
N TRP A 148 0.89 -15.64 -2.77
CA TRP A 148 0.25 -16.08 -4.02
C TRP A 148 1.21 -16.06 -5.21
N VAL A 149 1.99 -14.99 -5.35
CA VAL A 149 2.99 -14.83 -6.41
C VAL A 149 4.09 -15.90 -6.30
N ARG A 150 4.65 -16.09 -5.10
CA ARG A 150 5.71 -17.10 -4.88
C ARG A 150 5.27 -18.52 -5.22
N GLN A 151 4.01 -18.88 -4.98
CA GLN A 151 3.49 -20.21 -5.32
C GLN A 151 3.34 -20.43 -6.83
N ARG A 152 3.27 -19.35 -7.61
CA ARG A 152 2.99 -19.41 -9.06
C ARG A 152 4.19 -19.03 -9.94
N LEU A 153 5.20 -18.39 -9.37
CA LEU A 153 6.44 -18.17 -10.10
C LEU A 153 7.17 -19.49 -10.26
N ALA A 154 7.53 -19.82 -11.49
CA ALA A 154 8.41 -20.92 -11.79
C ALA A 154 9.80 -20.59 -11.18
N ALA A 155 10.31 -21.45 -10.34
CA ALA A 155 11.65 -21.31 -9.79
C ALA A 155 12.66 -22.02 -10.69
N VAL A 156 13.63 -21.28 -11.19
CA VAL A 156 14.78 -21.84 -11.92
C VAL A 156 15.90 -22.08 -10.92
N ARG A 157 16.38 -23.33 -10.86
CA ARG A 157 17.55 -23.69 -10.05
C ARG A 157 18.82 -23.21 -10.75
N ARG A 158 19.52 -22.27 -10.12
CA ARG A 158 20.85 -21.83 -10.55
C ARG A 158 21.90 -22.27 -9.55
N TYR A 159 23.03 -22.76 -10.06
CA TYR A 159 24.19 -23.04 -9.23
C TYR A 159 25.06 -21.79 -9.17
N ARG A 160 25.53 -21.45 -7.97
CA ARG A 160 26.57 -20.44 -7.77
C ARG A 160 27.94 -21.02 -8.09
N ASP A 161 28.94 -20.16 -8.26
CA ASP A 161 30.32 -20.57 -8.53
C ASP A 161 30.94 -21.42 -7.40
N ASP A 162 30.39 -21.34 -6.18
CA ASP A 162 30.75 -22.13 -5.02
C ASP A 162 30.07 -23.53 -4.98
N GLY A 163 29.27 -23.86 -6.00
CA GLY A 163 28.52 -25.12 -6.09
C GLY A 163 27.23 -25.15 -5.28
N SER A 164 26.89 -24.12 -4.55
CA SER A 164 25.61 -24.02 -3.84
C SER A 164 24.46 -23.77 -4.81
N MET A 165 23.29 -24.38 -4.54
CA MET A 165 22.09 -24.24 -5.34
C MET A 165 21.21 -23.10 -4.79
N VAL A 166 20.76 -22.21 -5.68
CA VAL A 166 19.82 -21.13 -5.37
C VAL A 166 18.61 -21.25 -6.29
N GLU A 167 17.42 -21.21 -5.71
CA GLU A 167 16.18 -21.05 -6.48
C GLU A 167 15.97 -19.55 -6.76
N VAL A 168 15.95 -19.19 -8.04
CA VAL A 168 15.72 -17.81 -8.50
C VAL A 168 14.39 -17.80 -9.25
N PRO A 169 13.46 -16.88 -8.96
CA PRO A 169 12.27 -16.71 -9.76
C PRO A 169 12.62 -16.39 -11.21
N GLU A 170 11.91 -16.99 -12.14
CA GLU A 170 12.06 -16.74 -13.57
C GLU A 170 11.49 -15.40 -13.98
#